data_3852e8dcf20047c8e3ced75a8fda671a
#
_entry.id   3852e8dcf20047c8e3ced75a8fda671a
#
_cell.length_a   1.000
_cell.length_b   1.000
_cell.length_c   1.000
_cell.angle_alpha   90.00
_cell.angle_beta   90.00
_cell.angle_gamma   90.00
#
_symmetry.space_group_name_H-M   'P 1'
#
loop_
_entity.id
_entity.type
_entity.pdbx_description
1 polymer ?
#
loop_
_entity_poly.entity_id
_entity_poly.type
_entity_poly.pdbx_seq_one_letter_code
_entity_poly.pdbx_strand_id
1 'polypeptide(L)'
;MEVTLQLNCSNIDFNNVCEILKRVGMGYFDGEVHKKAFENSHSVVFAFHEEQMIGFGRAISDGAYEAAVYDIAVVPEYQGNGVGKLIMESIIQRLSHCNIILFASPGKEPFYQKLNFRKLKTGMAIFVREEQMHSAGFTE
;
A
#
# COMPACT_ATOMS: atom_id res chain seq x y z
N MET A 1 -13.00 -7.52 -16.48
CA MET A 1 -12.77 -6.12 -16.05
C MET A 1 -11.36 -5.71 -16.42
N GLU A 2 -11.24 -4.61 -17.10
CA GLU A 2 -9.93 -4.12 -17.53
C GLU A 2 -9.40 -3.12 -16.52
N VAL A 3 -8.18 -3.37 -16.02
CA VAL A 3 -7.52 -2.51 -15.04
C VAL A 3 -6.24 -1.96 -15.65
N THR A 4 -6.08 -0.64 -15.61
CA THR A 4 -4.87 0.05 -16.07
C THR A 4 -4.05 0.46 -14.86
N LEU A 5 -2.74 0.22 -14.92
CA LEU A 5 -1.82 0.63 -13.86
C LEU A 5 -1.01 1.85 -14.32
N GLN A 6 -0.99 2.89 -13.48
CA GLN A 6 -0.14 4.05 -13.66
C GLN A 6 0.99 3.99 -12.63
N LEU A 7 2.23 4.15 -13.08
CA LEU A 7 3.43 3.93 -12.25
C LEU A 7 4.14 5.22 -11.85
N ASN A 8 3.46 6.34 -11.95
CA ASN A 8 3.97 7.65 -11.53
C ASN A 8 2.84 8.48 -10.93
N CYS A 9 3.18 9.65 -10.40
CA CYS A 9 2.21 10.51 -9.72
C CYS A 9 1.57 11.57 -10.62
N SER A 10 1.74 11.49 -11.94
CA SER A 10 1.20 12.51 -12.85
C SER A 10 -0.33 12.57 -12.78
N ASN A 11 -0.84 13.77 -12.56
CA ASN A 11 -2.29 14.05 -12.54
C ASN A 11 -3.09 13.23 -11.52
N ILE A 12 -2.45 12.77 -10.46
CA ILE A 12 -3.14 12.07 -9.37
C ILE A 12 -3.80 13.08 -8.44
N ASP A 13 -5.08 12.87 -8.17
CA ASP A 13 -5.81 13.63 -7.15
C ASP A 13 -5.59 12.96 -5.79
N PHE A 14 -4.70 13.54 -4.99
CA PHE A 14 -4.38 12.97 -3.68
C PHE A 14 -5.48 13.18 -2.63
N ASN A 15 -6.45 14.04 -2.89
CA ASN A 15 -7.66 14.09 -2.06
C ASN A 15 -8.47 12.80 -2.25
N ASN A 16 -8.45 12.23 -3.45
CA ASN A 16 -9.07 10.94 -3.72
C ASN A 16 -8.34 9.80 -3.00
N VAL A 17 -7.01 9.86 -2.93
CA VAL A 17 -6.22 8.89 -2.15
C VAL A 17 -6.65 8.96 -0.68
N CYS A 18 -6.76 10.16 -0.11
CA CYS A 18 -7.25 10.37 1.26
C CYS A 18 -8.63 9.72 1.46
N GLU A 19 -9.57 10.00 0.57
CA GLU A 19 -10.93 9.47 0.67
C GLU A 19 -10.97 7.95 0.57
N ILE A 20 -10.16 7.35 -0.29
CA ILE A 20 -10.10 5.89 -0.41
C ILE A 20 -9.54 5.26 0.86
N LEU A 21 -8.46 5.80 1.42
CA LEU A 21 -7.89 5.30 2.67
C LEU A 21 -8.92 5.36 3.80
N LYS A 22 -9.64 6.48 3.88
CA LYS A 22 -10.71 6.65 4.87
C LYS A 22 -11.80 5.59 4.71
N ARG A 23 -12.24 5.35 3.47
CA ARG A 23 -13.30 4.38 3.18
C ARG A 23 -12.92 2.95 3.55
N VAL A 24 -11.65 2.58 3.39
CA VAL A 24 -11.20 1.22 3.72
C VAL A 24 -10.75 1.06 5.17
N GLY A 25 -10.90 2.12 5.98
CA GLY A 25 -10.58 2.07 7.41
C GLY A 25 -9.09 2.15 7.73
N MET A 26 -8.28 2.63 6.80
CA MET A 26 -6.85 2.82 7.01
C MET A 26 -6.56 4.24 7.51
N GLY A 27 -5.40 4.43 8.13
CA GLY A 27 -4.95 5.74 8.54
C GLY A 27 -4.80 6.68 7.35
N TYR A 28 -5.23 7.91 7.51
CA TYR A 28 -5.20 8.89 6.43
C TYR A 28 -4.81 10.28 6.98
N PHE A 29 -4.36 11.12 6.05
CA PHE A 29 -3.98 12.51 6.30
C PHE A 29 -4.59 13.38 5.20
N ASP A 30 -4.31 14.68 5.23
CA ASP A 30 -4.68 15.57 4.13
C ASP A 30 -3.97 15.14 2.84
N GLY A 31 -4.60 15.44 1.70
CA GLY A 31 -4.05 15.07 0.39
C GLY A 31 -2.61 15.50 0.17
N GLU A 32 -2.22 16.68 0.66
CA GLU A 32 -0.84 17.19 0.52
C GLU A 32 0.17 16.30 1.24
N VAL A 33 -0.19 15.69 2.36
CA VAL A 33 0.68 14.77 3.10
C VAL A 33 0.87 13.48 2.29
N HIS A 34 -0.20 12.95 1.72
CA HIS A 34 -0.13 11.76 0.86
C HIS A 34 0.67 12.04 -0.41
N LYS A 35 0.48 13.22 -1.01
CA LYS A 35 1.24 13.63 -2.19
C LYS A 35 2.73 13.62 -1.89
N LYS A 36 3.14 14.23 -0.78
CA LYS A 36 4.54 14.23 -0.36
C LYS A 36 5.07 12.80 -0.18
N ALA A 37 4.30 11.94 0.49
CA ALA A 37 4.72 10.57 0.74
C ALA A 37 4.89 9.78 -0.56
N PHE A 38 3.91 9.86 -1.47
CA PHE A 38 3.97 9.14 -2.73
C PHE A 38 5.07 9.68 -3.64
N GLU A 39 5.22 10.99 -3.73
CA GLU A 39 6.27 11.60 -4.56
C GLU A 39 7.68 11.28 -4.08
N ASN A 40 7.83 10.96 -2.80
CA ASN A 40 9.12 10.56 -2.23
C ASN A 40 9.27 9.04 -2.10
N SER A 41 8.36 8.28 -2.67
CA SER A 41 8.45 6.83 -2.72
C SER A 41 9.26 6.38 -3.93
N HIS A 42 9.96 5.26 -3.79
CA HIS A 42 10.72 4.66 -4.90
C HIS A 42 9.79 4.12 -5.98
N SER A 43 8.70 3.46 -5.57
CA SER A 43 7.74 2.86 -6.48
C SER A 43 6.33 3.22 -6.05
N VAL A 44 5.53 3.64 -7.02
CA VAL A 44 4.10 3.90 -6.81
C VAL A 44 3.29 3.15 -7.85
N VAL A 45 2.07 2.77 -7.49
CA VAL A 45 1.10 2.16 -8.41
C VAL A 45 -0.26 2.77 -8.13
N PHE A 46 -0.92 3.22 -9.18
CA PHE A 46 -2.32 3.63 -9.11
C PHE A 46 -3.09 2.78 -10.11
N ALA A 47 -4.15 2.13 -9.64
CA ALA A 47 -4.99 1.27 -10.48
C ALA A 47 -6.26 2.01 -10.88
N PHE A 48 -6.60 1.92 -12.16
CA PHE A 48 -7.77 2.59 -12.73
C PHE A 48 -8.65 1.60 -13.46
N HIS A 49 -9.94 1.81 -13.37
CA HIS A 49 -10.95 1.15 -14.20
C HIS A 49 -11.87 2.25 -14.73
N GLU A 50 -12.03 2.31 -16.05
CA GLU A 50 -12.86 3.34 -16.72
C GLU A 50 -12.52 4.75 -16.21
N GLU A 51 -11.23 5.06 -16.18
CA GLU A 51 -10.70 6.37 -15.75
C GLU A 51 -10.93 6.70 -14.28
N GLN A 52 -11.47 5.77 -13.50
CA GLN A 52 -11.68 5.94 -12.07
C GLN A 52 -10.59 5.22 -11.29
N MET A 53 -9.98 5.92 -10.33
CA MET A 53 -9.01 5.29 -9.44
C MET A 53 -9.71 4.29 -8.53
N ILE A 54 -9.26 3.04 -8.55
CA ILE A 54 -9.86 1.96 -7.77
C ILE A 54 -8.91 1.37 -6.73
N GLY A 55 -7.66 1.77 -6.73
CA GLY A 55 -6.69 1.30 -5.76
C GLY A 55 -5.31 1.89 -6.01
N PHE A 56 -4.40 1.65 -5.07
CA PHE A 56 -3.04 2.15 -5.15
C PHE A 56 -2.14 1.46 -4.13
N GLY A 57 -0.85 1.75 -4.22
CA GLY A 57 0.15 1.32 -3.26
C GLY A 57 1.47 2.01 -3.54
N ARG A 58 2.39 1.91 -2.58
CA ARG A 58 3.72 2.50 -2.72
C ARG A 58 4.76 1.68 -1.96
N ALA A 59 6.01 1.87 -2.34
CA ALA A 59 7.14 1.29 -1.64
C ALA A 59 8.27 2.29 -1.49
N ILE A 60 8.88 2.28 -0.32
CA ILE A 60 10.11 3.02 -0.03
C ILE A 60 11.27 2.04 -0.26
N SER A 61 12.36 2.50 -0.84
CA SER A 61 13.51 1.63 -1.09
C SER A 61 14.77 2.46 -1.26
N ASP A 62 15.91 1.85 -0.90
CA ASP A 62 17.22 2.40 -1.22
C ASP A 62 17.61 2.14 -2.69
N GLY A 63 16.79 1.38 -3.43
CA GLY A 63 17.08 0.99 -4.80
C GLY A 63 18.19 -0.04 -4.93
N ALA A 64 18.72 -0.53 -3.82
CA ALA A 64 19.85 -1.44 -3.80
C ALA A 64 19.48 -2.82 -3.26
N TYR A 65 19.02 -2.92 -2.00
CA TYR A 65 18.69 -4.22 -1.44
C TYR A 65 17.57 -4.24 -0.38
N GLU A 66 17.04 -3.09 0.03
CA GLU A 66 15.96 -3.04 1.02
C GLU A 66 14.76 -2.24 0.51
N ALA A 67 13.56 -2.70 0.83
CA ALA A 67 12.32 -2.03 0.51
C ALA A 67 11.25 -2.27 1.57
N ALA A 68 10.32 -1.34 1.68
CA ALA A 68 9.16 -1.48 2.55
C ALA A 68 7.91 -1.01 1.82
N VAL A 69 6.83 -1.78 1.92
CA VAL A 69 5.56 -1.50 1.23
C VAL A 69 4.58 -0.84 2.19
N TYR A 70 3.89 0.20 1.71
CA TYR A 70 2.89 0.95 2.47
C TYR A 70 1.67 1.30 1.63
N ASP A 71 0.56 1.56 2.29
CA ASP A 71 -0.65 2.15 1.71
C ASP A 71 -1.25 1.34 0.57
N ILE A 72 -1.28 0.01 0.70
CA ILE A 72 -1.98 -0.84 -0.26
C ILE A 72 -3.47 -0.77 0.03
N ALA A 73 -4.24 -0.19 -0.87
CA ALA A 73 -5.68 -0.03 -0.71
C ALA A 73 -6.41 -0.29 -2.02
N VAL A 74 -7.59 -0.90 -1.90
CA VAL A 74 -8.51 -1.13 -3.02
C VAL A 74 -9.90 -0.69 -2.57
N VAL A 75 -10.58 0.10 -3.41
CA VAL A 75 -11.95 0.56 -3.13
C VAL A 75 -12.84 -0.66 -2.85
N PRO A 76 -13.72 -0.60 -1.84
CA PRO A 76 -14.53 -1.76 -1.45
C PRO A 76 -15.26 -2.45 -2.60
N GLU A 77 -15.81 -1.69 -3.55
CA GLU A 77 -16.56 -2.24 -4.68
C GLU A 77 -15.71 -3.09 -5.62
N TYR A 78 -14.39 -2.94 -5.56
CA TYR A 78 -13.45 -3.67 -6.43
C TYR A 78 -12.62 -4.71 -5.68
N GLN A 79 -12.84 -4.87 -4.38
CA GLN A 79 -12.15 -5.91 -3.61
C GLN A 79 -12.63 -7.30 -4.06
N GLY A 80 -11.74 -8.29 -3.97
CA GLY A 80 -12.06 -9.65 -4.40
C GLY A 80 -11.93 -9.89 -5.90
N ASN A 81 -11.45 -8.91 -6.66
CA ASN A 81 -11.30 -8.99 -8.12
C ASN A 81 -9.84 -9.03 -8.59
N GLY A 82 -8.91 -9.25 -7.67
CA GLY A 82 -7.48 -9.34 -8.01
C GLY A 82 -6.76 -8.02 -8.18
N VAL A 83 -7.39 -6.88 -7.88
CA VAL A 83 -6.75 -5.56 -8.02
C VAL A 83 -5.57 -5.41 -7.07
N GLY A 84 -5.74 -5.80 -5.80
CA GLY A 84 -4.66 -5.75 -4.81
C GLY A 84 -3.47 -6.61 -5.22
N LYS A 85 -3.74 -7.78 -5.79
CA LYS A 85 -2.70 -8.67 -6.31
C LYS A 85 -1.93 -8.01 -7.46
N LEU A 86 -2.63 -7.36 -8.40
CA LEU A 86 -1.99 -6.63 -9.49
C LEU A 86 -1.08 -5.51 -8.96
N ILE A 87 -1.55 -4.76 -7.99
CA ILE A 87 -0.78 -3.67 -7.38
C ILE A 87 0.50 -4.23 -6.74
N MET A 88 0.35 -5.26 -5.91
CA MET A 88 1.49 -5.86 -5.22
C MET A 88 2.48 -6.52 -6.19
N GLU A 89 1.99 -7.23 -7.19
CA GLU A 89 2.86 -7.86 -8.19
C GLU A 89 3.67 -6.81 -8.96
N SER A 90 3.07 -5.67 -9.28
CA SER A 90 3.78 -4.57 -9.94
C SER A 90 4.92 -4.03 -9.06
N ILE A 91 4.67 -3.87 -7.76
CA ILE A 91 5.69 -3.42 -6.82
C ILE A 91 6.80 -4.45 -6.66
N ILE A 92 6.42 -5.71 -6.42
CA ILE A 92 7.37 -6.82 -6.21
C ILE A 92 8.28 -6.98 -7.43
N GLN A 93 7.72 -6.92 -8.62
CA GLN A 93 8.50 -7.07 -9.85
C GLN A 93 9.58 -5.99 -9.97
N ARG A 94 9.24 -4.75 -9.65
CA ARG A 94 10.20 -3.64 -9.72
C ARG A 94 11.27 -3.69 -8.64
N LEU A 95 11.03 -4.43 -7.56
CA LEU A 95 11.92 -4.53 -6.39
C LEU A 95 12.38 -5.98 -6.16
N SER A 96 12.40 -6.81 -7.22
CA SER A 96 12.73 -8.24 -7.11
C SER A 96 14.14 -8.51 -6.59
N HIS A 97 15.02 -7.52 -6.65
CA HIS A 97 16.39 -7.61 -6.13
C HIS A 97 16.51 -7.18 -4.66
N CYS A 98 15.41 -6.75 -4.05
CA CYS A 98 15.40 -6.25 -2.68
C CYS A 98 14.72 -7.24 -1.73
N ASN A 99 15.13 -7.21 -0.46
CA ASN A 99 14.28 -7.72 0.60
C ASN A 99 13.10 -6.77 0.73
N ILE A 100 11.89 -7.30 0.81
CA ILE A 100 10.67 -6.46 0.90
C ILE A 100 9.97 -6.77 2.21
N ILE A 101 9.76 -5.76 3.04
CA ILE A 101 9.02 -5.89 4.30
C ILE A 101 7.73 -5.07 4.25
N LEU A 102 6.79 -5.44 5.09
CA LEU A 102 5.56 -4.67 5.35
C LEU A 102 4.99 -5.08 6.70
N PHE A 103 4.06 -4.30 7.21
CA PHE A 103 3.15 -4.79 8.24
C PHE A 103 1.74 -4.73 7.69
N ALA A 104 1.02 -5.84 7.82
CA ALA A 104 -0.34 -5.95 7.32
C ALA A 104 -1.33 -5.33 8.30
N SER A 105 -2.47 -4.87 7.79
CA SER A 105 -3.61 -4.62 8.68
C SER A 105 -4.03 -5.94 9.31
N PRO A 106 -4.39 -5.96 10.60
CA PRO A 106 -4.78 -7.19 11.28
C PRO A 106 -5.87 -7.94 10.49
N GLY A 107 -5.64 -9.21 10.25
CA GLY A 107 -6.53 -10.06 9.46
C GLY A 107 -6.21 -10.13 7.97
N LYS A 108 -5.32 -9.29 7.47
CA LYS A 108 -4.92 -9.26 6.04
C LYS A 108 -3.67 -10.09 5.75
N GLU A 109 -3.06 -10.70 6.75
CA GLU A 109 -1.86 -11.51 6.58
C GLU A 109 -2.01 -12.60 5.52
N PRO A 110 -3.15 -13.32 5.41
CA PRO A 110 -3.31 -14.35 4.37
C PRO A 110 -3.17 -13.82 2.95
N PHE A 111 -3.60 -12.59 2.68
CA PHE A 111 -3.43 -11.96 1.37
C PHE A 111 -1.95 -11.89 0.98
N TYR A 112 -1.12 -11.43 1.91
CA TYR A 112 0.32 -11.30 1.67
C TYR A 112 1.03 -12.67 1.66
N GLN A 113 0.58 -13.62 2.46
CA GLN A 113 1.13 -14.98 2.46
C GLN A 113 0.94 -15.66 1.10
N LYS A 114 -0.16 -15.39 0.41
CA LYS A 114 -0.39 -15.90 -0.96
C LYS A 114 0.59 -15.30 -1.96
N LEU A 115 1.20 -14.17 -1.65
CA LEU A 115 2.22 -13.51 -2.47
C LEU A 115 3.64 -13.88 -2.01
N ASN A 116 3.77 -14.93 -1.20
CA ASN A 116 5.02 -15.49 -0.68
C ASN A 116 5.69 -14.65 0.42
N PHE A 117 4.95 -13.73 1.03
CA PHE A 117 5.44 -13.09 2.24
C PHE A 117 5.34 -14.05 3.41
N ARG A 118 6.32 -13.99 4.30
CA ARG A 118 6.37 -14.78 5.53
C ARG A 118 6.34 -13.84 6.71
N LYS A 119 5.68 -14.25 7.80
CA LYS A 119 5.64 -13.43 9.02
C LYS A 119 7.03 -13.22 9.58
N LEU A 120 7.36 -11.98 9.92
CA LEU A 120 8.60 -11.66 10.60
C LEU A 120 8.45 -11.94 12.11
N LYS A 121 9.39 -12.69 12.68
CA LYS A 121 9.41 -12.94 14.12
C LYS A 121 9.97 -11.76 14.90
N THR A 122 10.86 -11.00 14.28
CA THR A 122 11.62 -9.95 14.94
C THR A 122 11.28 -8.54 14.46
N GLY A 123 10.14 -8.40 13.76
CA GLY A 123 9.69 -7.10 13.31
C GLY A 123 9.28 -6.24 14.50
N MET A 124 9.71 -4.98 14.49
CA MET A 124 9.42 -4.02 15.56
C MET A 124 9.10 -2.67 14.95
N ALA A 125 8.29 -1.88 15.64
CA ALA A 125 7.89 -0.57 15.17
C ALA A 125 7.84 0.44 16.32
N ILE A 126 8.16 1.69 16.01
CA ILE A 126 7.83 2.83 16.86
C ILE A 126 6.76 3.59 16.11
N PHE A 127 5.53 3.60 16.63
CA PHE A 127 4.43 4.33 16.02
C PHE A 127 4.24 5.67 16.71
N VAL A 128 3.96 6.70 15.92
CA VAL A 128 3.64 8.03 16.46
C VAL A 128 2.34 7.96 17.28
N ARG A 129 1.35 7.20 16.81
CA ARG A 129 0.08 6.98 17.49
C ARG A 129 0.06 5.58 18.09
N GLU A 130 0.96 5.31 19.03
CA GLU A 130 1.19 3.96 19.52
C GLU A 130 -0.05 3.35 20.21
N GLU A 131 -0.82 4.14 20.96
CA GLU A 131 -2.02 3.64 21.64
C GLU A 131 -3.11 3.24 20.66
N GLN A 132 -3.30 4.04 19.61
CA GLN A 132 -4.27 3.72 18.55
C GLN A 132 -3.86 2.46 17.80
N MET A 133 -2.58 2.31 17.51
CA MET A 133 -2.07 1.13 16.80
C MET A 133 -2.17 -0.11 17.68
N HIS A 134 -1.92 0.02 18.96
CA HIS A 134 -2.11 -1.08 19.91
C HIS A 134 -3.58 -1.50 19.97
N SER A 135 -4.49 -0.54 20.14
CA SER A 135 -5.94 -0.82 20.22
C SER A 135 -6.47 -1.42 18.92
N ALA A 136 -5.88 -1.07 17.79
CA ALA A 136 -6.27 -1.59 16.48
C ALA A 136 -5.67 -2.99 16.19
N GLY A 137 -4.84 -3.53 17.09
CA GLY A 137 -4.30 -4.87 16.94
C GLY A 137 -2.98 -4.95 16.16
N PHE A 138 -2.26 -3.84 15.97
CA PHE A 138 -0.98 -3.85 15.24
C PHE A 138 0.19 -4.24 16.13
N THR A 139 0.13 -3.97 17.43
CA THR A 139 1.23 -4.28 18.36
C THR A 139 0.72 -5.09 19.55
N GLU A 140 1.66 -5.78 20.20
CA GLU A 140 1.46 -6.40 21.50
C GLU A 140 1.35 -5.33 22.59
#